data_e1b7aa472c51048ce38b702b864b43c8
#
_entry.id   e1b7aa472c51048ce38b702b864b43c8
#
_cell.length_a   1.000
_cell.length_b   1.000
_cell.length_c   1.000
_cell.angle_alpha   90.00
_cell.angle_beta   90.00
_cell.angle_gamma   90.00
#
_symmetry.space_group_name_H-M   'P 1'
#
loop_
_entity.id
_entity.type
_entity.pdbx_description
1 polymer ?
#
loop_
_entity_poly.entity_id
_entity_poly.type
_entity_poly.pdbx_seq_one_letter_code
_entity_poly.pdbx_strand_id
1 'polypeptide(L)' 'MARALLGHLPTSADRYLVEEVARLRGRVRDLETELSELRAARASDQLLHELHQITTDASALA' A
#
# COMPACT_ATOMS: atom_id res chain seq x y z
N MET A 1 -17.86 -17.42 30.50
CA MET A 1 -19.26 -17.13 30.26
C MET A 1 -19.42 -16.13 29.15
N ALA A 2 -20.23 -16.47 28.20
CA ALA A 2 -20.51 -15.55 27.09
C ALA A 2 -21.05 -14.22 27.60
N ARG A 3 -21.79 -14.28 28.69
CA ARG A 3 -22.33 -13.10 29.29
C ARG A 3 -21.28 -12.12 29.78
N ALA A 4 -20.16 -12.62 30.27
CA ALA A 4 -19.08 -11.76 30.72
C ALA A 4 -18.51 -10.97 29.56
N LEU A 5 -18.43 -11.58 28.39
CA LEU A 5 -17.97 -10.89 27.20
C LEU A 5 -19.01 -9.90 26.68
N LEU A 6 -20.26 -10.29 26.70
CA LEU A 6 -21.34 -9.43 26.23
C LEU A 6 -21.62 -8.28 27.18
N GLY A 7 -21.40 -8.50 28.46
CA GLY A 7 -21.59 -7.47 29.46
C GLY A 7 -20.39 -6.58 29.69
N HIS A 8 -19.28 -6.87 29.03
CA HIS A 8 -18.07 -6.08 29.19
C HIS A 8 -18.17 -4.77 28.44
N LEU A 9 -18.04 -3.68 29.18
CA LEU A 9 -18.01 -2.36 28.57
C LEU A 9 -16.56 -1.98 28.30
N PRO A 10 -16.26 -1.47 27.12
CA PRO A 10 -14.90 -1.05 26.80
C PRO A 10 -14.44 0.03 27.78
N THR A 11 -13.23 -0.11 28.28
CA THR A 11 -12.60 0.92 29.09
C THR A 11 -12.07 2.01 28.16
N SER A 12 -11.61 3.11 28.72
CA SER A 12 -10.95 4.16 27.94
C SER A 12 -9.72 3.61 27.23
N ALA A 13 -8.98 2.72 27.91
CA ALA A 13 -7.81 2.09 27.32
C ALA A 13 -8.19 1.20 26.12
N ASP A 14 -9.29 0.45 26.25
CA ASP A 14 -9.77 -0.41 25.17
C ASP A 14 -10.17 0.41 23.96
N ARG A 15 -10.87 1.51 24.18
CA ARG A 15 -11.26 2.43 23.11
C ARG A 15 -10.05 3.00 22.40
N TYR A 16 -9.07 3.41 23.19
CA TYR A 16 -7.83 3.95 22.66
C TYR A 16 -7.14 2.92 21.77
N LEU A 17 -7.09 1.66 22.22
CA LEU A 17 -6.48 0.59 21.43
C LEU A 17 -7.22 0.32 20.13
N VAL A 18 -8.54 0.33 20.17
CA VAL A 18 -9.36 0.13 18.98
C VAL A 18 -9.13 1.27 17.99
N GLU A 19 -9.13 2.49 18.46
CA GLU A 19 -8.87 3.66 17.62
C GLU A 19 -7.47 3.62 17.04
N GLU A 20 -6.50 3.22 17.85
CA GLU A 20 -5.12 3.13 17.41
C GLU A 20 -4.94 2.05 16.34
N VAL A 21 -5.58 0.90 16.51
CA VAL A 21 -5.55 -0.17 15.51
C VAL A 21 -6.18 0.30 14.21
N ALA A 22 -7.32 0.97 14.28
CA ALA A 22 -7.98 1.50 13.10
C ALA A 22 -7.09 2.51 12.37
N ARG A 23 -6.45 3.38 13.11
CA ARG A 23 -5.54 4.39 12.56
C ARG A 23 -4.35 3.73 11.87
N LEU A 24 -3.76 2.74 12.51
CA LEU A 24 -2.62 2.03 11.95
C LEU A 24 -3.00 1.23 10.71
N ARG A 25 -4.16 0.61 10.70
CA ARG A 25 -4.66 -0.11 9.52
C ARG A 25 -4.88 0.82 8.35
N GLY A 26 -5.42 2.02 8.63
CA GLY A 26 -5.57 3.04 7.61
C GLY A 26 -4.23 3.46 7.02
N ARG A 27 -3.25 3.66 7.88
CA ARG A 27 -1.91 4.02 7.44
C ARG A 27 -1.25 2.92 6.62
N VAL A 28 -1.43 1.67 7.02
CA VAL A 28 -0.90 0.53 6.25
C VAL A 28 -1.51 0.51 4.86
N ARG A 29 -2.82 0.71 4.75
CA ARG A 29 -3.49 0.75 3.44
C ARG A 29 -2.96 1.88 2.58
N ASP A 30 -2.76 3.05 3.17
CA ASP A 30 -2.23 4.21 2.44
C ASP A 30 -0.82 3.91 1.93
N LEU A 31 0.01 3.32 2.76
CA LEU A 31 1.37 2.96 2.38
C LEU A 31 1.38 1.88 1.30
N GLU A 32 0.48 0.91 1.38
CA GLU A 32 0.35 -0.12 0.36
C GLU A 32 -0.05 0.48 -0.98
N THR A 33 -0.97 1.44 -0.95
CA THR A 33 -1.41 2.15 -2.16
C THR A 33 -0.26 2.95 -2.76
N GLU A 34 0.47 3.70 -1.94
CA GLU A 34 1.62 4.45 -2.39
C GLU A 34 2.69 3.54 -3.00
N LEU A 35 2.94 2.42 -2.35
CA LEU A 35 3.92 1.46 -2.83
C LEU A 35 3.50 0.87 -4.17
N SER A 36 2.22 0.54 -4.30
CA SER A 36 1.67 0.02 -5.55
C SER A 36 1.80 1.03 -6.68
N GLU A 37 1.51 2.29 -6.40
CA GLU A 37 1.64 3.37 -7.38
C GLU A 37 3.10 3.59 -7.80
N LEU A 38 4.00 3.56 -6.84
CA LEU A 38 5.43 3.69 -7.13
C LEU A 38 5.94 2.53 -7.98
N ARG A 39 5.50 1.33 -7.69
CA ARG A 39 5.88 0.15 -8.47
C ARG A 39 5.35 0.24 -9.90
N ALA A 40 4.12 0.70 -10.05
CA ALA A 40 3.51 0.88 -11.36
C ALA A 40 4.25 1.94 -12.17
N ALA A 41 4.58 3.07 -11.54
CA ALA A 41 5.32 4.14 -12.18
C ALA A 41 6.71 3.66 -12.61
N ARG A 42 7.37 2.90 -11.74
CA ARG A 42 8.69 2.37 -12.04
C ARG A 42 8.66 1.37 -13.19
N ALA A 43 7.63 0.51 -13.23
CA ALA A 43 7.46 -0.44 -14.31
C ALA A 43 7.23 0.29 -15.63
N SER A 44 6.43 1.35 -15.63
CA SER A 44 6.18 2.17 -16.82
C SER A 44 7.46 2.84 -17.31
N ASP A 45 8.23 3.42 -16.41
CA ASP A 45 9.50 4.07 -16.75
C ASP A 45 10.48 3.07 -17.35
N GLN A 46 10.55 1.90 -16.77
CA GLN A 46 11.42 0.84 -17.24
C GLN A 46 11.02 0.38 -18.63
N LEU A 47 9.72 0.23 -18.86
CA LEU A 47 9.20 -0.18 -20.15
C LEU A 47 9.50 0.86 -21.22
N LEU A 48 9.30 2.13 -20.90
CA LEU A 48 9.63 3.24 -21.82
C LEU A 48 11.12 3.28 -22.13
N HIS A 49 11.94 3.02 -21.15
CA HIS A 49 13.39 2.96 -21.34
C HIS A 49 13.76 1.83 -22.28
N GLU A 50 13.18 0.66 -22.11
CA GLU A 50 13.42 -0.48 -22.98
C GLU A 50 12.97 -0.21 -24.40
N LEU A 51 11.80 0.39 -24.58
CA LEU A 51 11.31 0.76 -25.91
C LEU A 51 12.20 1.77 -26.59
N HIS A 52 12.68 2.75 -25.83
CA HIS A 52 13.62 3.75 -26.36
C HIS A 52 14.93 3.08 -26.78
N GLN A 53 15.41 2.14 -26.01
CA GLN A 53 16.64 1.41 -26.32
C GLN A 53 16.50 0.59 -27.60
N ILE A 54 15.37 -0.09 -27.77
CA ILE A 54 15.08 -0.87 -28.95
C ILE A 54 15.02 0.03 -30.20
N THR A 55 14.36 1.19 -30.07
CA THR A 55 14.25 2.15 -31.16
C THR A 55 15.63 2.68 -31.54
N THR A 56 16.46 2.97 -30.56
CA THR A 56 17.83 3.47 -30.80
C THR A 56 18.65 2.40 -31.51
N ASP A 57 18.57 1.16 -31.06
CA ASP A 57 19.28 0.04 -31.67
C ASP A 57 18.82 -0.19 -33.11
N ALA A 58 17.50 -0.14 -33.37
CA ALA A 58 16.96 -0.28 -34.70
C ALA A 58 17.45 0.85 -35.61
N SER A 59 17.52 2.08 -35.10
CA SER A 59 18.06 3.21 -35.88
C SER A 59 19.53 3.04 -36.19
N ALA A 60 20.28 2.48 -35.25
CA ALA A 60 21.71 2.23 -35.46
C ALA A 60 21.97 1.17 -36.53
N LEU A 61 21.06 0.22 -36.67
CA LEU A 61 21.15 -0.83 -37.67
C LEU A 61 20.75 -0.34 -39.08
N ALA A 62 19.91 0.65 -39.09
CA ALA A 62 19.46 1.24 -40.35
C ALA A 62 20.53 2.17 -40.91
#